data_382d5852d42744e8257bdb5ecebaa4fe
#
_entry.id   382d5852d42744e8257bdb5ecebaa4fe
#
_cell.length_a   1.000
_cell.length_b   1.000
_cell.length_c   1.000
_cell.angle_alpha   90.00
_cell.angle_beta   90.00
_cell.angle_gamma   90.00
#
_symmetry.space_group_name_H-M   'P 1'
#
loop_
_entity.id
_entity.type
_entity.pdbx_description
1 polymer ?
#
loop_
_entity_poly.entity_id
_entity_poly.type
_entity_poly.pdbx_seq_one_letter_code
_entity_poly.pdbx_strand_id
1 'polypeptide(L)'
;MHTYVRTLQKVATRYAPSRVLSFDMVHVFKTLQLINDKGHVSRENLCKELELGEGTVRTLIRHLKMHGMVESSNAGTKMTKKGSSLLSDLLSSIPSETPLSKCKITLGKHNYAILLKDMSFAVKSGIEQRDAAVKVGASGATTLLFKDNRFLIPQTNYDALRGDTELANQLIQNLQPHEE
;
A
#
# COMPACT_ATOMS: atom_id res chain seq x y z
N MET A 1 12.33 -3.21 9.68
CA MET A 1 11.68 -3.14 8.34
C MET A 1 11.55 -4.55 7.81
N HIS A 2 10.32 -4.98 7.51
CA HIS A 2 10.01 -6.34 7.05
C HIS A 2 10.74 -6.70 5.75
N THR A 3 11.08 -7.98 5.61
CA THR A 3 11.85 -8.50 4.46
C THR A 3 11.14 -8.22 3.12
N TYR A 4 9.80 -8.31 3.09
CA TYR A 4 9.01 -8.06 1.89
C TYR A 4 9.04 -6.58 1.45
N VAL A 5 9.05 -5.62 2.38
CA VAL A 5 9.20 -4.18 2.05
C VAL A 5 10.59 -3.90 1.46
N ARG A 6 11.65 -4.50 2.03
CA ARG A 6 13.01 -4.43 1.46
C ARG A 6 13.06 -5.02 0.04
N THR A 7 12.31 -6.08 -0.19
CA THR A 7 12.23 -6.70 -1.52
C THR A 7 11.58 -5.78 -2.53
N LEU A 8 10.44 -5.12 -2.18
CA LEU A 8 9.83 -4.10 -3.05
C LEU A 8 10.81 -2.96 -3.36
N GLN A 9 11.52 -2.45 -2.35
CA GLN A 9 12.52 -1.41 -2.55
C GLN A 9 13.62 -1.84 -3.50
N LYS A 10 14.14 -3.08 -3.36
CA LYS A 10 15.16 -3.62 -4.29
C LYS A 10 14.64 -3.69 -5.73
N VAL A 11 13.40 -4.13 -5.95
CA VAL A 11 12.79 -4.15 -7.29
C VAL A 11 12.69 -2.75 -7.87
N ALA A 12 12.35 -1.76 -7.05
CA ALA A 12 12.24 -0.35 -7.42
C ALA A 12 13.59 0.40 -7.40
N THR A 13 14.71 -0.28 -7.20
CA THR A 13 16.04 0.36 -7.21
C THR A 13 16.62 0.37 -8.63
N ARG A 14 17.20 1.49 -9.02
CA ARG A 14 17.89 1.63 -10.31
C ARG A 14 19.16 0.78 -10.37
N TYR A 15 19.43 0.18 -11.54
CA TYR A 15 20.63 -0.60 -11.77
C TYR A 15 21.78 0.21 -12.37
N ALA A 16 21.47 1.36 -12.96
CA ALA A 16 22.47 2.25 -13.57
C ALA A 16 22.39 3.65 -12.96
N PRO A 17 23.51 4.31 -12.67
CA PRO A 17 23.53 5.62 -12.02
C PRO A 17 22.92 6.74 -12.86
N SER A 18 22.84 6.57 -14.18
CA SER A 18 22.44 7.62 -15.14
C SER A 18 20.93 7.79 -15.36
N ARG A 19 20.08 6.90 -14.83
CA ARG A 19 18.62 6.98 -15.05
C ARG A 19 17.85 6.95 -13.74
N VAL A 20 17.06 7.99 -13.50
CA VAL A 20 16.02 7.98 -12.48
C VAL A 20 14.86 7.11 -12.99
N LEU A 21 14.38 6.19 -12.18
CA LEU A 21 13.19 5.41 -12.50
C LEU A 21 11.95 6.30 -12.37
N SER A 22 11.04 6.18 -13.34
CA SER A 22 9.73 6.85 -13.32
C SER A 22 8.66 5.99 -12.63
N PHE A 23 9.08 5.03 -11.82
CA PHE A 23 8.23 4.22 -10.96
C PHE A 23 8.95 3.96 -9.62
N ASP A 24 8.18 3.65 -8.60
CA ASP A 24 8.65 3.34 -7.25
C ASP A 24 8.07 2.02 -6.73
N MET A 25 8.25 1.73 -5.44
CA MET A 25 7.76 0.49 -4.83
C MET A 25 6.23 0.39 -4.80
N VAL A 26 5.50 1.52 -4.83
CA VAL A 26 4.02 1.51 -4.88
C VAL A 26 3.55 0.95 -6.23
N HIS A 27 4.18 1.38 -7.32
CA HIS A 27 3.90 0.83 -8.66
C HIS A 27 4.25 -0.66 -8.75
N VAL A 28 5.35 -1.10 -8.11
CA VAL A 28 5.71 -2.53 -8.02
C VAL A 28 4.61 -3.30 -7.30
N PHE A 29 4.16 -2.83 -6.13
CA PHE A 29 3.10 -3.45 -5.35
C PHE A 29 1.79 -3.52 -6.13
N LYS A 30 1.34 -2.39 -6.71
CA LYS A 30 0.11 -2.32 -7.50
C LYS A 30 0.15 -3.23 -8.72
N THR A 31 1.31 -3.37 -9.38
CA THR A 31 1.48 -4.31 -10.49
C THR A 31 1.25 -5.75 -10.05
N LEU A 32 1.80 -6.15 -8.89
CA LEU A 32 1.59 -7.49 -8.35
C LEU A 32 0.12 -7.73 -8.00
N GLN A 33 -0.56 -6.75 -7.38
CA GLN A 33 -2.01 -6.83 -7.12
C GLN A 33 -2.80 -7.04 -8.42
N LEU A 34 -2.58 -6.19 -9.44
CA LEU A 34 -3.29 -6.28 -10.71
C LEU A 34 -3.09 -7.64 -11.40
N ILE A 35 -1.88 -8.20 -11.35
CA ILE A 35 -1.60 -9.52 -11.92
C ILE A 35 -2.30 -10.61 -11.09
N ASN A 36 -2.32 -10.50 -9.76
CA ASN A 36 -3.01 -11.44 -8.89
C ASN A 36 -4.50 -11.49 -9.20
N ASP A 37 -5.14 -10.32 -9.32
CA ASP A 37 -6.58 -10.21 -9.48
C ASP A 37 -7.05 -10.68 -10.87
N LYS A 38 -6.26 -10.42 -11.92
CA LYS A 38 -6.59 -10.72 -13.32
C LYS A 38 -5.94 -12.01 -13.84
N GLY A 39 -5.04 -12.63 -13.08
CA GLY A 39 -4.23 -13.78 -13.50
C GLY A 39 -3.13 -13.43 -14.51
N HIS A 40 -3.47 -12.70 -15.56
CA HIS A 40 -2.55 -12.20 -16.60
C HIS A 40 -2.87 -10.74 -16.91
N VAL A 41 -1.84 -9.92 -17.12
CA VAL A 41 -2.03 -8.50 -17.47
C VAL A 41 -1.17 -8.12 -18.66
N SER A 42 -1.78 -7.51 -19.67
CA SER A 42 -1.07 -6.94 -20.81
C SER A 42 -0.31 -5.66 -20.40
N ARG A 43 0.70 -5.29 -21.20
CA ARG A 43 1.42 -4.02 -20.99
C ARG A 43 0.49 -2.81 -21.12
N GLU A 44 -0.42 -2.84 -22.07
CA GLU A 44 -1.41 -1.79 -22.29
C GLU A 44 -2.28 -1.58 -21.05
N ASN A 45 -2.81 -2.66 -20.46
CA ASN A 45 -3.59 -2.59 -19.24
C ASN A 45 -2.76 -2.03 -18.06
N LEU A 46 -1.49 -2.42 -17.94
CA LEU A 46 -0.62 -1.85 -16.91
C LEU A 46 -0.36 -0.36 -17.13
N CYS A 47 -0.19 0.09 -18.38
CA CYS A 47 -0.05 1.52 -18.68
C CYS A 47 -1.28 2.30 -18.22
N LYS A 48 -2.47 1.79 -18.52
CA LYS A 48 -3.74 2.43 -18.14
C LYS A 48 -3.96 2.45 -16.63
N GLU A 49 -3.79 1.31 -15.97
CA GLU A 49 -4.09 1.14 -14.53
C GLU A 49 -3.06 1.85 -13.61
N LEU A 50 -1.82 1.97 -14.08
CA LEU A 50 -0.74 2.61 -13.31
C LEU A 50 -0.51 4.07 -13.74
N GLU A 51 -1.19 4.53 -14.78
CA GLU A 51 -0.97 5.86 -15.39
C GLU A 51 0.50 6.09 -15.79
N LEU A 52 1.18 5.03 -16.25
CA LEU A 52 2.58 5.06 -16.64
C LEU A 52 2.74 4.90 -18.16
N GLY A 53 3.72 5.60 -18.72
CA GLY A 53 4.08 5.44 -20.12
C GLY A 53 4.64 4.06 -20.43
N GLU A 54 4.51 3.60 -21.71
CA GLU A 54 4.90 2.26 -22.15
C GLU A 54 6.38 1.91 -21.84
N GLY A 55 7.29 2.87 -22.02
CA GLY A 55 8.70 2.68 -21.72
C GLY A 55 8.96 2.42 -20.22
N THR A 56 8.22 3.10 -19.35
CA THR A 56 8.28 2.91 -17.90
C THR A 56 7.74 1.54 -17.50
N VAL A 57 6.57 1.15 -18.03
CA VAL A 57 5.97 -0.18 -17.78
C VAL A 57 6.87 -1.30 -18.30
N ARG A 58 7.50 -1.14 -19.47
CA ARG A 58 8.49 -2.11 -19.98
C ARG A 58 9.66 -2.27 -19.02
N THR A 59 10.16 -1.19 -18.45
CA THR A 59 11.27 -1.20 -17.48
C THR A 59 10.81 -1.84 -16.16
N LEU A 60 9.64 -1.51 -15.66
CA LEU A 60 9.03 -2.09 -14.46
C LEU A 60 8.88 -3.62 -14.58
N ILE A 61 8.31 -4.11 -15.68
CA ILE A 61 8.19 -5.55 -15.96
C ILE A 61 9.56 -6.21 -16.01
N ARG A 62 10.57 -5.56 -16.64
CA ARG A 62 11.93 -6.09 -16.68
C ARG A 62 12.52 -6.23 -15.27
N HIS A 63 12.36 -5.24 -14.41
CA HIS A 63 12.79 -5.31 -13.00
C HIS A 63 12.11 -6.45 -12.24
N LEU A 64 10.80 -6.57 -12.37
CA LEU A 64 10.04 -7.67 -11.76
C LEU A 64 10.53 -9.05 -12.24
N LYS A 65 10.83 -9.21 -13.54
CA LYS A 65 11.40 -10.44 -14.10
C LYS A 65 12.80 -10.74 -13.57
N MET A 66 13.68 -9.75 -13.51
CA MET A 66 15.05 -9.90 -12.99
C MET A 66 15.05 -10.36 -11.54
N HIS A 67 14.05 -9.95 -10.76
CA HIS A 67 13.85 -10.41 -9.38
C HIS A 67 13.05 -11.72 -9.27
N GLY A 68 12.62 -12.28 -10.42
CA GLY A 68 11.86 -13.53 -10.47
C GLY A 68 10.45 -13.44 -9.92
N MET A 69 9.84 -12.25 -9.92
CA MET A 69 8.48 -12.03 -9.41
C MET A 69 7.41 -12.32 -10.45
N VAL A 70 7.71 -12.07 -11.70
CA VAL A 70 6.79 -12.27 -12.83
C VAL A 70 7.50 -12.93 -14.00
N GLU A 71 6.73 -13.53 -14.88
CA GLU A 71 7.18 -14.08 -16.16
C GLU A 71 6.23 -13.67 -17.29
N SER A 72 6.74 -13.76 -18.55
CA SER A 72 5.89 -13.54 -19.73
C SER A 72 5.15 -14.81 -20.09
N SER A 73 3.92 -14.65 -20.58
CA SER A 73 3.13 -15.66 -21.25
C SER A 73 2.53 -15.09 -22.54
N ASN A 74 1.90 -15.93 -23.35
CA ASN A 74 1.20 -15.48 -24.56
C ASN A 74 0.02 -14.55 -24.22
N ALA A 75 -0.59 -14.74 -23.05
CA ALA A 75 -1.71 -13.92 -22.54
C ALA A 75 -1.25 -12.63 -21.85
N GLY A 76 0.07 -12.40 -21.69
CA GLY A 76 0.62 -11.23 -21.01
C GLY A 76 1.64 -11.57 -19.92
N THR A 77 1.73 -10.72 -18.92
CA THR A 77 2.58 -10.92 -17.75
C THR A 77 1.79 -11.66 -16.68
N LYS A 78 2.36 -12.73 -16.13
CA LYS A 78 1.78 -13.50 -15.02
C LYS A 78 2.74 -13.58 -13.83
N MET A 79 2.21 -13.89 -12.65
CA MET A 79 2.97 -14.01 -11.42
C MET A 79 3.71 -15.36 -11.36
N THR A 80 4.89 -15.35 -10.76
CA THR A 80 5.59 -16.57 -10.35
C THR A 80 5.20 -16.95 -8.92
N LYS A 81 5.56 -18.15 -8.47
CA LYS A 81 5.39 -18.57 -7.07
C LYS A 81 6.05 -17.58 -6.10
N LYS A 82 7.24 -17.06 -6.44
CA LYS A 82 7.96 -16.08 -5.63
C LYS A 82 7.20 -14.75 -5.54
N GLY A 83 6.64 -14.28 -6.65
CA GLY A 83 5.81 -13.08 -6.67
C GLY A 83 4.55 -13.24 -5.85
N SER A 84 3.85 -14.38 -5.95
CA SER A 84 2.67 -14.68 -5.16
C SER A 84 2.96 -14.75 -3.66
N SER A 85 4.08 -15.38 -3.26
CA SER A 85 4.49 -15.42 -1.85
C SER A 85 4.77 -14.01 -1.31
N LEU A 86 5.51 -13.19 -2.06
CA LEU A 86 5.78 -11.80 -1.67
C LEU A 86 4.48 -11.00 -1.50
N LEU A 87 3.55 -11.13 -2.44
CA LEU A 87 2.27 -10.42 -2.37
C LEU A 87 1.42 -10.91 -1.19
N SER A 88 1.39 -12.22 -0.93
CA SER A 88 0.70 -12.79 0.22
C SER A 88 1.23 -12.25 1.54
N ASP A 89 2.57 -12.17 1.69
CA ASP A 89 3.21 -11.59 2.88
C ASP A 89 2.85 -10.10 3.06
N LEU A 90 2.78 -9.33 1.96
CA LEU A 90 2.37 -7.94 2.00
C LEU A 90 0.90 -7.79 2.39
N LEU A 91 0.02 -8.58 1.78
CA LEU A 91 -1.42 -8.52 2.05
C LEU A 91 -1.78 -9.01 3.46
N SER A 92 -0.98 -9.91 4.04
CA SER A 92 -1.18 -10.33 5.43
C SER A 92 -1.01 -9.19 6.45
N SER A 93 -0.23 -8.15 6.07
CA SER A 93 -0.07 -6.94 6.89
C SER A 93 -1.13 -5.87 6.58
N ILE A 94 -2.00 -6.10 5.58
CA ILE A 94 -3.10 -5.21 5.20
C ILE A 94 -4.39 -6.06 5.14
N PRO A 95 -4.87 -6.57 6.28
CA PRO A 95 -5.96 -7.54 6.28
C PRO A 95 -7.31 -6.95 5.88
N SER A 96 -7.51 -5.65 6.06
CA SER A 96 -8.79 -5.01 5.78
C SER A 96 -8.64 -3.54 5.40
N GLU A 97 -9.58 -3.08 4.59
CA GLU A 97 -9.70 -1.70 4.15
C GLU A 97 -11.17 -1.35 3.93
N THR A 98 -11.54 -0.07 4.09
CA THR A 98 -12.91 0.38 3.92
C THR A 98 -12.99 1.84 3.46
N PRO A 99 -13.90 2.19 2.54
CA PRO A 99 -14.21 3.58 2.28
C PRO A 99 -14.87 4.21 3.49
N LEU A 100 -14.60 5.49 3.72
CA LEU A 100 -15.19 6.29 4.79
C LEU A 100 -15.92 7.49 4.22
N SER A 101 -17.05 7.82 4.81
CA SER A 101 -17.71 9.10 4.62
C SER A 101 -16.82 10.24 5.15
N LYS A 102 -17.16 11.48 4.78
CA LYS A 102 -16.49 12.65 5.31
C LYS A 102 -16.62 12.67 6.86
N CYS A 103 -15.51 12.81 7.54
CA CYS A 103 -15.46 12.82 9.00
C CYS A 103 -14.46 13.88 9.51
N LYS A 104 -14.51 14.15 10.83
CA LYS A 104 -13.72 15.24 11.45
C LYS A 104 -12.20 15.02 11.38
N ILE A 105 -11.76 13.77 11.27
CA ILE A 105 -10.34 13.41 11.26
C ILE A 105 -9.75 13.34 9.85
N THR A 106 -10.52 13.69 8.81
CA THR A 106 -10.08 13.66 7.42
C THR A 106 -10.33 14.99 6.71
N LEU A 107 -9.48 15.30 5.73
CA LEU A 107 -9.57 16.54 4.93
C LEU A 107 -10.19 16.30 3.55
N GLY A 108 -10.10 15.09 3.03
CA GLY A 108 -10.52 14.74 1.68
C GLY A 108 -12.03 14.63 1.50
N LYS A 109 -12.49 14.77 0.25
CA LYS A 109 -13.87 14.44 -0.13
C LYS A 109 -14.09 12.92 -0.13
N HIS A 110 -13.07 12.17 -0.56
CA HIS A 110 -13.05 10.72 -0.60
C HIS A 110 -12.03 10.25 0.43
N ASN A 111 -12.45 9.41 1.35
CA ASN A 111 -11.63 8.93 2.44
C ASN A 111 -11.61 7.40 2.43
N TYR A 112 -10.50 6.85 2.87
CA TYR A 112 -10.26 5.42 2.89
C TYR A 112 -9.48 5.05 4.14
N ALA A 113 -9.96 4.08 4.88
CA ALA A 113 -9.25 3.54 6.04
C ALA A 113 -8.63 2.19 5.70
N ILE A 114 -7.41 1.98 6.14
CA ILE A 114 -6.63 0.76 5.91
C ILE A 114 -6.11 0.29 7.26
N LEU A 115 -6.37 -0.97 7.61
CA LEU A 115 -5.74 -1.59 8.76
C LEU A 115 -4.34 -2.10 8.39
N LEU A 116 -3.35 -1.70 9.16
CA LEU A 116 -2.01 -2.27 9.11
C LEU A 116 -1.78 -3.08 10.38
N LYS A 117 -1.59 -4.40 10.21
CA LYS A 117 -1.36 -5.33 11.30
C LYS A 117 0.14 -5.50 11.57
N ASP A 118 0.51 -5.62 12.85
CA ASP A 118 1.89 -5.83 13.32
C ASP A 118 2.87 -4.74 12.81
N MET A 119 2.39 -3.47 12.71
CA MET A 119 3.15 -2.34 12.17
C MET A 119 3.30 -1.17 13.15
N SER A 120 2.78 -1.27 14.36
CA SER A 120 2.84 -0.20 15.38
C SER A 120 4.28 0.25 15.66
N PHE A 121 5.24 -0.68 15.66
CA PHE A 121 6.67 -0.39 15.84
C PHE A 121 7.26 0.55 14.77
N ALA A 122 6.66 0.65 13.60
CA ALA A 122 7.11 1.52 12.51
C ALA A 122 6.49 2.92 12.57
N VAL A 123 5.53 3.12 13.47
CA VAL A 123 4.83 4.39 13.65
C VAL A 123 5.55 5.22 14.72
N LYS A 124 6.04 6.38 14.34
CA LYS A 124 6.54 7.40 15.28
C LYS A 124 5.41 8.38 15.60
N SER A 125 5.33 9.47 14.87
CA SER A 125 4.31 10.51 15.10
C SER A 125 3.12 10.43 14.13
N GLY A 126 3.20 9.63 13.07
CA GLY A 126 2.24 9.60 11.97
C GLY A 126 2.52 10.66 10.87
N ILE A 127 3.48 11.55 11.10
CA ILE A 127 3.87 12.60 10.12
C ILE A 127 4.47 11.96 8.87
N GLU A 128 5.30 10.94 9.03
CA GLU A 128 5.94 10.23 7.93
C GLU A 128 4.91 9.57 7.00
N GLN A 129 3.86 8.99 7.56
CA GLN A 129 2.77 8.39 6.80
C GLN A 129 1.96 9.45 6.05
N ARG A 130 1.63 10.57 6.73
CA ARG A 130 0.97 11.71 6.10
C ARG A 130 1.80 12.27 4.94
N ASP A 131 3.09 12.51 5.15
CA ASP A 131 3.96 13.09 4.13
C ASP A 131 4.15 12.14 2.94
N ALA A 132 4.18 10.82 3.18
CA ALA A 132 4.20 9.84 2.11
C ALA A 132 2.90 9.86 1.29
N ALA A 133 1.74 9.96 1.94
CA ALA A 133 0.45 10.06 1.26
C ALA A 133 0.32 11.34 0.44
N VAL A 134 0.72 12.49 1.00
CA VAL A 134 0.69 13.79 0.31
C VAL A 134 1.60 13.78 -0.93
N LYS A 135 2.77 13.15 -0.87
CA LYS A 135 3.69 13.02 -2.02
C LYS A 135 3.08 12.29 -3.22
N VAL A 136 2.10 11.42 -2.99
CA VAL A 136 1.40 10.68 -4.05
C VAL A 136 0.01 11.27 -4.36
N GLY A 137 -0.26 12.50 -3.90
CA GLY A 137 -1.45 13.27 -4.28
C GLY A 137 -2.64 13.18 -3.31
N ALA A 138 -2.50 12.54 -2.16
CA ALA A 138 -3.53 12.58 -1.14
C ALA A 138 -3.63 13.97 -0.49
N SER A 139 -4.83 14.37 -0.04
CA SER A 139 -5.03 15.61 0.72
C SER A 139 -4.43 15.53 2.13
N GLY A 140 -4.15 14.33 2.63
CA GLY A 140 -3.57 14.06 3.93
C GLY A 140 -3.72 12.60 4.32
N ALA A 141 -3.19 12.24 5.48
CA ALA A 141 -3.43 10.96 6.14
C ALA A 141 -3.41 11.16 7.66
N THR A 142 -4.27 10.44 8.34
CA THR A 142 -4.30 10.37 9.80
C THR A 142 -3.91 8.96 10.21
N THR A 143 -2.85 8.83 11.00
CA THR A 143 -2.41 7.55 11.56
C THR A 143 -2.96 7.41 12.97
N LEU A 144 -3.61 6.28 13.24
CA LEU A 144 -4.16 5.96 14.55
C LEU A 144 -3.60 4.62 15.03
N LEU A 145 -3.36 4.50 16.33
CA LEU A 145 -3.03 3.24 16.99
C LEU A 145 -4.27 2.73 17.71
N PHE A 146 -4.64 1.48 17.47
CA PHE A 146 -5.75 0.84 18.18
C PHE A 146 -5.23 0.15 19.45
N LYS A 147 -5.67 0.64 20.60
CA LYS A 147 -5.27 0.11 21.89
C LYS A 147 -6.35 0.37 22.95
N ASP A 148 -6.59 -0.59 23.85
CA ASP A 148 -7.62 -0.52 24.88
C ASP A 148 -9.00 -0.11 24.32
N ASN A 149 -9.35 -0.68 23.16
CA ASN A 149 -10.57 -0.37 22.41
C ASN A 149 -10.73 1.13 22.03
N ARG A 150 -9.61 1.85 21.85
CA ARG A 150 -9.55 3.28 21.49
C ARG A 150 -8.63 3.53 20.31
N PHE A 151 -8.90 4.61 19.60
CA PHE A 151 -8.10 5.06 18.45
C PHE A 151 -7.18 6.22 18.85
N LEU A 152 -5.96 5.91 19.24
CA LEU A 152 -5.01 6.87 19.82
C LEU A 152 -4.18 7.57 18.74
N ILE A 153 -3.93 8.87 18.92
CA ILE A 153 -2.90 9.57 18.16
C ILE A 153 -1.52 9.07 18.62
N PRO A 154 -0.62 8.68 17.68
CA PRO A 154 0.72 8.19 18.02
C PRO A 154 1.46 9.13 18.98
N GLN A 155 2.20 8.55 19.92
CA GLN A 155 2.96 9.26 20.98
C GLN A 155 2.09 10.06 21.97
N THR A 156 0.78 9.86 21.96
CA THR A 156 -0.11 10.49 22.91
C THR A 156 -1.08 9.46 23.51
N ASN A 157 -1.76 9.84 24.58
CA ASN A 157 -2.91 9.10 25.11
C ASN A 157 -4.24 9.70 24.64
N TYR A 158 -4.21 10.55 23.62
CA TYR A 158 -5.40 11.21 23.11
C TYR A 158 -6.17 10.29 22.16
N ASP A 159 -7.40 9.99 22.55
CA ASP A 159 -8.34 9.25 21.71
C ASP A 159 -8.95 10.20 20.67
N ALA A 160 -8.55 10.00 19.41
CA ALA A 160 -8.98 10.84 18.31
C ALA A 160 -10.49 10.73 18.00
N LEU A 161 -11.12 9.64 18.42
CA LEU A 161 -12.54 9.35 18.16
C LEU A 161 -13.41 9.44 19.42
N ARG A 162 -12.90 9.97 20.52
CA ARG A 162 -13.65 10.09 21.79
C ARG A 162 -15.02 10.77 21.65
N GLY A 163 -15.17 11.67 20.69
CA GLY A 163 -16.43 12.39 20.43
C GLY A 163 -17.17 11.91 19.17
N ASP A 164 -16.78 10.80 18.58
CA ASP A 164 -17.33 10.25 17.33
C ASP A 164 -17.45 8.72 17.44
N THR A 165 -18.37 8.29 18.30
CA THR A 165 -18.60 6.86 18.56
C THR A 165 -19.14 6.12 17.34
N GLU A 166 -19.84 6.80 16.45
CA GLU A 166 -20.35 6.21 15.20
C GLU A 166 -19.20 5.81 14.28
N LEU A 167 -18.24 6.72 14.04
CA LEU A 167 -17.05 6.42 13.25
C LEU A 167 -16.18 5.35 13.92
N ALA A 168 -16.00 5.41 15.24
CA ALA A 168 -15.25 4.39 15.98
C ALA A 168 -15.86 2.99 15.78
N ASN A 169 -17.17 2.86 15.93
CA ASN A 169 -17.88 1.60 15.72
C ASN A 169 -17.80 1.13 14.26
N GLN A 170 -17.93 2.03 13.30
CA GLN A 170 -17.78 1.71 11.88
C GLN A 170 -16.39 1.14 11.59
N LEU A 171 -15.33 1.78 12.11
CA LEU A 171 -13.95 1.30 11.92
C LEU A 171 -13.74 -0.07 12.59
N ILE A 172 -14.25 -0.28 13.80
CA ILE A 172 -14.14 -1.57 14.50
C ILE A 172 -14.86 -2.66 13.71
N GLN A 173 -16.08 -2.41 13.25
CA GLN A 173 -16.86 -3.40 12.49
C GLN A 173 -16.23 -3.75 11.13
N ASN A 174 -15.78 -2.73 10.40
CA ASN A 174 -15.30 -2.93 9.02
C ASN A 174 -13.85 -3.41 8.98
N LEU A 175 -13.00 -2.93 9.87
CA LEU A 175 -11.57 -3.25 9.86
C LEU A 175 -11.20 -4.39 10.80
N GLN A 176 -11.98 -4.63 11.86
CA GLN A 176 -11.73 -5.63 12.90
C GLN A 176 -10.31 -5.54 13.48
N PRO A 177 -9.90 -4.34 13.98
CA PRO A 177 -8.57 -4.15 14.53
C PRO A 177 -8.37 -5.02 15.77
N HIS A 178 -7.18 -5.55 15.93
CA HIS A 178 -6.75 -6.27 17.14
C HIS A 178 -5.69 -5.45 17.85
N GLU A 179 -5.61 -5.59 19.16
CA GLU A 179 -4.52 -5.00 19.96
C GLU A 179 -3.22 -5.76 19.68
N GLU A 180 -2.12 -5.03 19.51
CA GLU A 180 -0.76 -5.56 19.37
C GLU A 180 -0.02 -5.59 20.71
#